data_64e204f34e1903f5a5c9ab53d1730ec1
#
_entry.id   64e204f34e1903f5a5c9ab53d1730ec1
#
_cell.length_a   1.000
_cell.length_b   1.000
_cell.length_c   1.000
_cell.angle_alpha   90.00
_cell.angle_beta   90.00
_cell.angle_gamma   90.00
#
_symmetry.space_group_name_H-M   'P 1'
#
loop_
_entity.id
_entity.type
_entity.pdbx_description
1 polymer ?
#
loop_
_entity_poly.entity_id
_entity_poly.type
_entity_poly.pdbx_seq_one_letter_code
_entity_poly.pdbx_strand_id
1 'polypeptide(L)'
;MRWSRAVPLILLSGNALAAGGYVLGAGLEGDSADGLAGSVIGDIELGDKTWLSAAAARSTVDVGIRSPDAWYGDVGIDHWFDPVGVRAGASYWGDNDTLDSNDWRASLYWRSDRFSLAGDYEFRDFTFDLPATDFFPGRTVSFDASGVGLTTRFDITDKLSIGLYGMDYDYSVNLRLDSNRGLLDLLAFSRLSLINSLVDYQAHATLALDVGDRRWELDIGTWKGEVDGGTTRSATVSLLNPLGNNADLELALGVDDSELYGNVTFFSVFLFFYGGR
;
A
#
# COMPACT_ATOMS: atom_id res chain seq x y z
N MET A 1 6.48 -1.87 2.65
CA MET A 1 6.05 -0.73 1.83
C MET A 1 4.54 -0.57 1.97
N ARG A 2 4.02 0.59 2.39
CA ARG A 2 2.58 0.77 2.69
C ARG A 2 1.79 1.20 1.45
N TRP A 3 1.83 0.45 0.39
CA TRP A 3 1.02 0.68 -0.81
C TRP A 3 -0.43 0.24 -0.64
N SER A 4 -0.74 -0.55 0.40
CA SER A 4 -2.13 -0.87 0.79
C SER A 4 -2.97 0.35 1.19
N ARG A 5 -2.35 1.55 1.34
CA ARG A 5 -3.08 2.79 1.66
C ARG A 5 -3.70 3.50 0.47
N ALA A 6 -3.20 3.30 -0.73
CA ALA A 6 -3.89 3.87 -1.90
C ALA A 6 -5.26 3.22 -2.10
N VAL A 7 -5.41 1.93 -1.76
CA VAL A 7 -6.68 1.20 -1.91
C VAL A 7 -7.76 1.67 -0.92
N PRO A 8 -7.47 1.87 0.40
CA PRO A 8 -8.46 2.45 1.30
C PRO A 8 -8.81 3.91 0.99
N LEU A 9 -7.86 4.72 0.50
CA LEU A 9 -8.12 6.12 0.20
C LEU A 9 -9.13 6.28 -0.95
N ILE A 10 -9.02 5.46 -1.98
CA ILE A 10 -9.99 5.41 -3.08
C ILE A 10 -11.37 5.00 -2.57
N LEU A 11 -11.44 4.11 -1.57
CA LEU A 11 -12.69 3.75 -0.90
C LEU A 11 -13.24 4.85 0.01
N LEU A 12 -12.36 5.66 0.62
CA LEU A 12 -12.74 6.70 1.58
C LEU A 12 -13.23 7.98 0.90
N SER A 13 -12.77 8.28 -0.30
CA SER A 13 -13.17 9.45 -1.08
C SER A 13 -14.57 9.34 -1.73
N GLY A 14 -15.34 8.30 -1.39
CA GLY A 14 -16.68 8.09 -1.95
C GLY A 14 -17.64 9.27 -1.85
N ASN A 15 -17.40 10.22 -0.95
CA ASN A 15 -18.19 11.46 -0.87
C ASN A 15 -17.55 12.63 -1.65
N ALA A 16 -16.24 12.64 -1.87
CA ALA A 16 -15.57 13.65 -2.69
C ALA A 16 -15.66 13.34 -4.21
N LEU A 17 -15.79 12.06 -4.56
CA LEU A 17 -15.88 11.57 -5.95
C LEU A 17 -17.25 11.80 -6.61
N ALA A 18 -18.26 12.30 -5.89
CA ALA A 18 -19.56 12.63 -6.46
C ALA A 18 -19.54 13.77 -7.50
N ALA A 19 -18.43 14.42 -7.73
CA ALA A 19 -18.26 15.52 -8.67
C ALA A 19 -17.66 15.14 -10.04
N GLY A 20 -17.35 13.87 -10.27
CA GLY A 20 -17.28 13.32 -11.59
C GLY A 20 -15.95 13.25 -12.33
N GLY A 21 -15.80 12.23 -13.12
CA GLY A 21 -14.92 12.01 -14.25
C GLY A 21 -13.48 11.58 -13.96
N TYR A 22 -12.70 12.27 -13.14
CA TYR A 22 -11.32 11.86 -12.83
C TYR A 22 -10.79 12.39 -11.49
N VAL A 23 -9.83 11.68 -10.95
CA VAL A 23 -8.96 12.10 -9.83
C VAL A 23 -7.52 11.93 -10.25
N LEU A 24 -6.67 12.92 -10.00
CA LEU A 24 -5.22 12.84 -10.18
C LEU A 24 -4.56 13.23 -8.86
N GLY A 25 -3.57 12.47 -8.43
CA GLY A 25 -2.82 12.76 -7.20
C GLY A 25 -1.32 12.67 -7.41
N ALA A 26 -0.57 13.47 -6.66
CA ALA A 26 0.87 13.38 -6.56
C ALA A 26 1.30 13.56 -5.12
N GLY A 27 2.29 12.80 -4.68
CA GLY A 27 2.75 12.81 -3.30
C GLY A 27 4.22 12.57 -3.12
N LEU A 28 4.70 13.02 -1.97
CA LEU A 28 6.05 12.77 -1.49
C LEU A 28 5.96 12.21 -0.05
N GLU A 29 6.81 11.25 0.24
CA GLU A 29 6.99 10.68 1.56
C GLU A 29 8.47 10.62 1.91
N GLY A 30 8.81 10.95 3.16
CA GLY A 30 10.16 10.78 3.71
C GLY A 30 10.09 10.11 5.08
N ASP A 31 11.14 9.40 5.45
CA ASP A 31 11.24 8.75 6.74
C ASP A 31 12.56 9.05 7.47
N SER A 32 12.62 8.70 8.77
CA SER A 32 13.78 8.90 9.62
C SER A 32 14.93 7.89 9.38
N ALA A 33 14.75 6.96 8.44
CA ALA A 33 15.77 6.01 8.00
C ALA A 33 16.29 6.36 6.59
N ASP A 34 16.33 7.67 6.28
CA ASP A 34 16.82 8.23 5.02
C ASP A 34 16.10 7.73 3.75
N GLY A 35 14.85 7.28 3.93
CA GLY A 35 13.97 6.89 2.84
C GLY A 35 13.22 8.09 2.26
N LEU A 36 13.15 8.15 0.92
CA LEU A 36 12.36 9.12 0.17
C LEU A 36 11.55 8.43 -0.92
N ALA A 37 10.26 8.74 -1.03
CA ALA A 37 9.42 8.25 -2.11
C ALA A 37 8.61 9.37 -2.76
N GLY A 38 8.48 9.29 -4.09
CA GLY A 38 7.56 10.10 -4.87
C GLY A 38 6.55 9.21 -5.58
N SER A 39 5.28 9.63 -5.64
CA SER A 39 4.22 8.87 -6.27
C SER A 39 3.24 9.74 -7.03
N VAL A 40 2.62 9.14 -8.05
CA VAL A 40 1.49 9.70 -8.78
C VAL A 40 0.39 8.65 -8.87
N ILE A 41 -0.85 9.08 -8.78
CA ILE A 41 -2.03 8.23 -8.92
C ILE A 41 -3.05 8.89 -9.85
N GLY A 42 -3.87 8.08 -10.50
CA GLY A 42 -4.94 8.57 -11.34
C GLY A 42 -6.11 7.59 -11.38
N ASP A 43 -7.32 8.12 -11.30
CA ASP A 43 -8.57 7.39 -11.47
C ASP A 43 -9.43 8.09 -12.51
N ILE A 44 -10.01 7.33 -13.43
CA ILE A 44 -10.93 7.83 -14.45
C ILE A 44 -12.22 7.02 -14.43
N GLU A 45 -13.33 7.71 -14.47
CA GLU A 45 -14.63 7.11 -14.65
C GLU A 45 -14.86 6.77 -16.12
N LEU A 46 -15.06 5.47 -16.42
CA LEU A 46 -15.39 4.97 -17.78
C LEU A 46 -16.90 4.81 -18.00
N GLY A 47 -17.72 5.41 -17.17
CA GLY A 47 -19.18 5.34 -17.18
C GLY A 47 -19.70 5.24 -15.76
N ASP A 48 -20.99 5.35 -15.55
CA ASP A 48 -21.64 5.55 -14.24
C ASP A 48 -21.24 4.55 -13.13
N LYS A 49 -20.58 3.44 -13.47
CA LYS A 49 -20.29 2.35 -12.51
C LYS A 49 -18.91 1.69 -12.70
N THR A 50 -18.09 2.24 -13.59
CA THR A 50 -16.78 1.64 -13.89
C THR A 50 -15.68 2.66 -13.72
N TRP A 51 -14.66 2.29 -12.97
CA TRP A 51 -13.46 3.11 -12.75
C TRP A 51 -12.22 2.37 -13.20
N LEU A 52 -11.32 3.08 -13.86
CA LEU A 52 -9.98 2.63 -14.17
C LEU A 52 -9.00 3.41 -13.29
N SER A 53 -8.12 2.70 -12.60
CA SER A 53 -7.07 3.27 -11.76
C SER A 53 -5.69 2.98 -12.33
N ALA A 54 -4.75 3.90 -12.08
CA ALA A 54 -3.33 3.69 -12.33
C ALA A 54 -2.51 4.40 -11.25
N ALA A 55 -1.37 3.83 -10.88
CA ALA A 55 -0.42 4.45 -9.98
C ALA A 55 1.02 4.15 -10.42
N ALA A 56 1.94 5.07 -10.12
CA ALA A 56 3.37 4.84 -10.25
C ALA A 56 4.09 5.51 -9.08
N ALA A 57 5.17 4.88 -8.63
CA ALA A 57 6.02 5.46 -7.61
C ALA A 57 7.47 5.03 -7.77
N ARG A 58 8.35 5.85 -7.21
CA ARG A 58 9.76 5.55 -7.03
C ARG A 58 10.14 5.87 -5.61
N SER A 59 10.88 4.97 -4.99
CA SER A 59 11.48 5.19 -3.67
C SER A 59 12.98 4.98 -3.72
N THR A 60 13.69 5.73 -2.88
CA THR A 60 15.15 5.61 -2.70
C THR A 60 15.44 5.48 -1.23
N VAL A 61 16.47 4.72 -0.88
CA VAL A 61 16.97 4.60 0.49
C VAL A 61 18.47 4.76 0.45
N ASP A 62 19.03 5.64 1.28
CA ASP A 62 20.48 5.78 1.40
C ASP A 62 21.02 4.86 2.51
N VAL A 63 21.70 3.79 2.13
CA VAL A 63 22.34 2.86 3.06
C VAL A 63 23.87 3.07 3.16
N GLY A 64 24.32 4.23 2.75
CA GLY A 64 25.74 4.67 2.87
C GLY A 64 26.71 4.02 1.90
N ILE A 65 26.46 2.80 1.41
CA ILE A 65 27.30 2.09 0.44
C ILE A 65 26.60 1.97 -0.92
N ARG A 66 25.26 1.95 -0.90
CA ARG A 66 24.37 1.89 -2.06
C ARG A 66 23.10 2.68 -1.76
N SER A 67 22.51 3.21 -2.81
CA SER A 67 21.18 3.83 -2.74
C SER A 67 20.26 3.05 -3.69
N PRO A 68 19.71 1.90 -3.26
CA PRO A 68 18.79 1.15 -4.09
C PRO A 68 17.53 1.95 -4.37
N ASP A 69 17.14 1.96 -5.62
CA ASP A 69 15.88 2.54 -6.09
C ASP A 69 14.85 1.44 -6.26
N ALA A 70 13.67 1.58 -5.68
CA ALA A 70 12.56 0.70 -5.95
C ALA A 70 11.48 1.41 -6.77
N TRP A 71 10.92 0.70 -7.73
CA TRP A 71 9.84 1.15 -8.60
C TRP A 71 8.55 0.42 -8.27
N TYR A 72 7.47 1.10 -8.41
CA TYR A 72 6.13 0.57 -8.31
C TYR A 72 5.28 1.07 -9.47
N GLY A 73 4.51 0.18 -10.07
CA GLY A 73 3.50 0.49 -11.07
C GLY A 73 2.24 -0.33 -10.81
N ASP A 74 1.08 0.24 -11.01
CA ASP A 74 -0.21 -0.37 -10.73
C ASP A 74 -1.25 0.05 -11.75
N VAL A 75 -2.11 -0.89 -12.13
CA VAL A 75 -3.32 -0.64 -12.90
C VAL A 75 -4.47 -1.47 -12.33
N GLY A 76 -5.67 -0.90 -12.31
CA GLY A 76 -6.85 -1.57 -11.78
C GLY A 76 -8.13 -1.14 -12.47
N ILE A 77 -9.13 -1.99 -12.37
CA ILE A 77 -10.49 -1.72 -12.80
C ILE A 77 -11.46 -2.09 -11.67
N ASP A 78 -12.44 -1.24 -11.43
CA ASP A 78 -13.54 -1.46 -10.48
C ASP A 78 -14.87 -1.32 -11.23
N HIS A 79 -15.76 -2.29 -11.05
CA HIS A 79 -17.10 -2.22 -11.62
C HIS A 79 -18.16 -2.57 -10.58
N TRP A 80 -19.18 -1.72 -10.45
CA TRP A 80 -20.25 -1.88 -9.47
C TRP A 80 -21.59 -2.27 -10.13
N PHE A 81 -22.17 -3.38 -9.66
CA PHE A 81 -23.43 -3.94 -10.15
C PHE A 81 -24.65 -3.62 -9.28
N ASP A 82 -24.45 -2.97 -8.10
CA ASP A 82 -25.45 -2.66 -7.09
C ASP A 82 -26.24 -3.90 -6.61
N PRO A 83 -26.04 -4.36 -5.37
CA PRO A 83 -25.14 -3.83 -4.32
C PRO A 83 -23.75 -4.48 -4.33
N VAL A 84 -23.44 -5.28 -5.32
CA VAL A 84 -22.18 -6.05 -5.44
C VAL A 84 -21.26 -5.36 -6.45
N GLY A 85 -19.96 -5.40 -6.22
CA GLY A 85 -18.96 -4.95 -7.18
C GLY A 85 -17.77 -5.89 -7.24
N VAL A 86 -17.00 -5.76 -8.30
CA VAL A 86 -15.77 -6.51 -8.54
C VAL A 86 -14.63 -5.57 -8.83
N ARG A 87 -13.44 -5.90 -8.34
CA ARG A 87 -12.18 -5.26 -8.68
C ARG A 87 -11.21 -6.27 -9.22
N ALA A 88 -10.39 -5.83 -10.17
CA ALA A 88 -9.24 -6.58 -10.61
C ALA A 88 -8.09 -5.60 -10.86
N GLY A 89 -6.86 -6.04 -10.68
CA GLY A 89 -5.70 -5.20 -10.90
C GLY A 89 -4.44 -6.02 -11.05
N ALA A 90 -3.40 -5.35 -11.56
CA ALA A 90 -2.06 -5.85 -11.65
C ALA A 90 -1.08 -4.80 -11.20
N SER A 91 -0.02 -5.18 -10.52
CA SER A 91 1.05 -4.30 -10.12
C SER A 91 2.41 -4.97 -10.34
N TYR A 92 3.40 -4.10 -10.53
CA TYR A 92 4.81 -4.44 -10.51
C TYR A 92 5.48 -3.64 -9.41
N TRP A 93 6.38 -4.25 -8.68
CA TRP A 93 7.31 -3.55 -7.80
C TRP A 93 8.63 -4.28 -7.74
N GLY A 94 9.71 -3.52 -7.51
CA GLY A 94 11.05 -4.09 -7.43
C GLY A 94 12.13 -3.04 -7.62
N ASP A 95 13.38 -3.49 -7.47
CA ASP A 95 14.56 -2.67 -7.73
C ASP A 95 15.22 -2.99 -9.08
N ASN A 96 14.66 -3.93 -9.84
CA ASN A 96 15.17 -4.46 -11.12
C ASN A 96 16.54 -5.17 -11.05
N ASP A 97 17.17 -5.20 -9.89
CA ASP A 97 18.52 -5.75 -9.72
C ASP A 97 18.56 -6.92 -8.75
N THR A 98 17.68 -6.89 -7.70
CA THR A 98 17.75 -7.86 -6.60
C THR A 98 16.42 -8.59 -6.40
N LEU A 99 15.31 -7.86 -6.35
CA LEU A 99 13.99 -8.42 -6.05
C LEU A 99 12.91 -7.68 -6.82
N ASP A 100 12.14 -8.44 -7.59
CA ASP A 100 10.97 -7.97 -8.32
C ASP A 100 9.74 -8.81 -7.99
N SER A 101 8.57 -8.21 -8.09
CA SER A 101 7.29 -8.90 -8.02
C SER A 101 6.32 -8.40 -9.08
N ASN A 102 5.60 -9.36 -9.69
CA ASN A 102 4.41 -9.10 -10.48
C ASN A 102 3.21 -9.63 -9.71
N ASP A 103 2.31 -8.73 -9.33
CA ASP A 103 1.18 -9.06 -8.48
C ASP A 103 -0.12 -8.94 -9.25
N TRP A 104 -1.04 -9.87 -9.03
CA TRP A 104 -2.40 -9.89 -9.56
C TRP A 104 -3.37 -9.91 -8.40
N ARG A 105 -4.39 -9.06 -8.44
CA ARG A 105 -5.38 -9.00 -7.37
C ARG A 105 -6.79 -8.98 -7.91
N ALA A 106 -7.70 -9.55 -7.13
CA ALA A 106 -9.12 -9.53 -7.38
C ALA A 106 -9.87 -9.34 -6.07
N SER A 107 -10.98 -8.62 -6.11
CA SER A 107 -11.87 -8.45 -4.96
C SER A 107 -13.32 -8.59 -5.40
N LEU A 108 -14.10 -9.25 -4.57
CA LEU A 108 -15.55 -9.24 -4.65
C LEU A 108 -16.07 -8.48 -3.43
N TYR A 109 -16.84 -7.43 -3.65
CA TYR A 109 -17.34 -6.62 -2.56
C TYR A 109 -18.86 -6.41 -2.61
N TRP A 110 -19.43 -6.25 -1.43
CA TRP A 110 -20.82 -5.84 -1.23
C TRP A 110 -20.84 -4.50 -0.49
N ARG A 111 -21.74 -3.61 -0.88
CA ARG A 111 -21.89 -2.28 -0.27
C ARG A 111 -23.36 -1.99 -0.03
N SER A 112 -23.65 -1.44 1.16
CA SER A 112 -24.91 -0.80 1.52
C SER A 112 -24.63 0.64 1.96
N ASP A 113 -25.66 1.35 2.41
CA ASP A 113 -25.57 2.76 2.81
C ASP A 113 -24.53 3.00 3.93
N ARG A 114 -24.36 2.05 4.85
CA ARG A 114 -23.50 2.20 6.03
C ARG A 114 -22.45 1.11 6.21
N PHE A 115 -22.45 0.12 5.37
CA PHE A 115 -21.56 -1.01 5.53
C PHE A 115 -21.03 -1.49 4.18
N SER A 116 -19.76 -1.81 4.14
CA SER A 116 -19.16 -2.52 3.00
C SER A 116 -18.30 -3.68 3.50
N LEU A 117 -18.29 -4.74 2.71
CA LEU A 117 -17.50 -5.95 2.95
C LEU A 117 -16.88 -6.40 1.63
N ALA A 118 -15.59 -6.69 1.63
CA ALA A 118 -14.91 -7.28 0.48
C ALA A 118 -14.12 -8.52 0.89
N GLY A 119 -14.16 -9.54 0.06
CA GLY A 119 -13.20 -10.62 0.06
C GLY A 119 -12.14 -10.32 -0.99
N ASP A 120 -10.88 -10.39 -0.60
CA ASP A 120 -9.73 -10.00 -1.40
C ASP A 120 -8.85 -11.23 -1.66
N TYR A 121 -8.32 -11.34 -2.87
CA TYR A 121 -7.35 -12.33 -3.28
C TYR A 121 -6.20 -11.65 -4.00
N GLU A 122 -4.97 -12.05 -3.69
CA GLU A 122 -3.76 -11.56 -4.31
C GLU A 122 -2.84 -12.74 -4.66
N PHE A 123 -2.28 -12.72 -5.86
CA PHE A 123 -1.23 -13.64 -6.29
C PHE A 123 0.00 -12.82 -6.63
N ARG A 124 1.15 -13.22 -6.12
CA ARG A 124 2.44 -12.55 -6.29
C ARG A 124 3.44 -13.52 -6.90
N ASP A 125 4.12 -13.09 -7.95
CA ASP A 125 5.19 -13.84 -8.62
C ASP A 125 6.50 -13.08 -8.46
N PHE A 126 7.41 -13.65 -7.67
CA PHE A 126 8.66 -13.04 -7.26
C PHE A 126 9.83 -13.59 -8.04
N THR A 127 10.76 -12.69 -8.37
CA THR A 127 12.09 -13.03 -8.87
C THR A 127 13.12 -12.41 -7.95
N PHE A 128 14.04 -13.23 -7.43
CA PHE A 128 15.12 -12.82 -6.54
C PHE A 128 16.46 -13.18 -7.14
N ASP A 129 17.26 -12.18 -7.51
CA ASP A 129 18.58 -12.31 -8.08
C ASP A 129 19.66 -12.19 -7.00
N LEU A 130 20.23 -13.32 -6.63
CA LEU A 130 21.38 -13.38 -5.72
C LEU A 130 22.66 -13.05 -6.50
N PRO A 131 23.38 -11.97 -6.14
CA PRO A 131 24.59 -11.59 -6.83
C PRO A 131 25.68 -12.66 -6.67
N ALA A 132 26.52 -12.80 -7.69
CA ALA A 132 27.73 -13.63 -7.60
C ALA A 132 28.69 -13.03 -6.57
N THR A 133 29.26 -13.87 -5.72
CA THR A 133 30.35 -13.54 -4.81
C THR A 133 31.58 -14.35 -5.15
N ASP A 134 32.73 -14.03 -4.55
CA ASP A 134 33.98 -14.81 -4.78
C ASP A 134 33.86 -16.31 -4.44
N PHE A 135 32.83 -16.67 -3.65
CA PHE A 135 32.61 -18.03 -3.16
C PHE A 135 31.39 -18.72 -3.75
N PHE A 136 30.44 -17.96 -4.33
CA PHE A 136 29.20 -18.50 -4.88
C PHE A 136 28.89 -17.87 -6.23
N PRO A 137 28.54 -18.69 -7.25
CA PRO A 137 27.99 -18.15 -8.50
C PRO A 137 26.64 -17.47 -8.21
N GLY A 138 26.36 -16.38 -8.92
CA GLY A 138 25.06 -15.73 -8.88
C GLY A 138 23.94 -16.72 -9.22
N ARG A 139 22.78 -16.54 -8.63
CA ARG A 139 21.62 -17.42 -8.82
C ARG A 139 20.34 -16.62 -8.80
N THR A 140 19.48 -16.83 -9.79
CA THR A 140 18.10 -16.37 -9.80
C THR A 140 17.19 -17.42 -9.13
N VAL A 141 16.35 -17.00 -8.22
CA VAL A 141 15.33 -17.82 -7.55
C VAL A 141 13.98 -17.19 -7.81
N SER A 142 13.06 -17.98 -8.37
CA SER A 142 11.65 -17.55 -8.51
C SER A 142 10.77 -18.33 -7.53
N PHE A 143 9.80 -17.65 -6.95
CA PHE A 143 8.81 -18.20 -6.04
C PHE A 143 7.54 -17.36 -6.09
N ASP A 144 6.45 -17.92 -5.63
CA ASP A 144 5.14 -17.27 -5.62
C ASP A 144 4.54 -17.23 -4.22
N ALA A 145 3.58 -16.33 -4.03
CA ALA A 145 2.73 -16.27 -2.86
C ALA A 145 1.27 -16.04 -3.26
N SER A 146 0.37 -16.60 -2.48
CA SER A 146 -1.05 -16.31 -2.58
C SER A 146 -1.59 -15.72 -1.29
N GLY A 147 -2.32 -14.61 -1.38
CA GLY A 147 -2.93 -13.92 -0.26
C GLY A 147 -4.46 -14.01 -0.29
N VAL A 148 -5.06 -14.22 0.87
CA VAL A 148 -6.51 -14.13 1.06
C VAL A 148 -6.81 -13.11 2.14
N GLY A 149 -7.70 -12.18 1.86
CA GLY A 149 -7.99 -11.05 2.73
C GLY A 149 -9.46 -10.73 2.89
N LEU A 150 -9.72 -9.89 3.88
CA LEU A 150 -11.02 -9.34 4.17
C LEU A 150 -10.89 -7.84 4.44
N THR A 151 -11.74 -7.06 3.78
CA THR A 151 -11.87 -5.62 4.02
C THR A 151 -13.28 -5.30 4.46
N THR A 152 -13.44 -4.55 5.53
CA THR A 152 -14.75 -4.07 5.98
C THR A 152 -14.71 -2.58 6.31
N ARG A 153 -15.85 -1.91 6.12
CA ARG A 153 -16.06 -0.55 6.59
C ARG A 153 -17.46 -0.42 7.13
N PHE A 154 -17.57 0.29 8.24
CA PHE A 154 -18.83 0.62 8.89
C PHE A 154 -18.91 2.12 9.20
N ASP A 155 -19.90 2.82 8.64
CA ASP A 155 -20.20 4.21 8.93
C ASP A 155 -21.10 4.28 10.16
N ILE A 156 -20.49 4.53 11.34
CA ILE A 156 -21.17 4.62 12.64
C ILE A 156 -22.17 5.79 12.61
N THR A 157 -21.72 6.91 12.07
CA THR A 157 -22.54 8.10 11.79
C THR A 157 -22.16 8.64 10.41
N ASP A 158 -22.85 9.68 9.96
CA ASP A 158 -22.52 10.37 8.70
C ASP A 158 -21.12 11.05 8.74
N LYS A 159 -20.49 11.11 9.92
CA LYS A 159 -19.17 11.75 10.13
C LYS A 159 -18.10 10.82 10.69
N LEU A 160 -18.47 9.66 11.16
CA LEU A 160 -17.54 8.73 11.83
C LEU A 160 -17.64 7.37 11.18
N SER A 161 -16.52 6.85 10.71
CA SER A 161 -16.42 5.50 10.16
C SER A 161 -15.25 4.71 10.74
N ILE A 162 -15.41 3.40 10.78
CA ILE A 162 -14.37 2.43 11.14
C ILE A 162 -14.14 1.52 9.96
N GLY A 163 -12.87 1.26 9.63
CA GLY A 163 -12.45 0.28 8.66
C GLY A 163 -11.59 -0.80 9.30
N LEU A 164 -11.70 -2.02 8.81
CA LEU A 164 -10.80 -3.14 9.15
C LEU A 164 -10.33 -3.79 7.86
N TYR A 165 -9.06 -4.15 7.83
CA TYR A 165 -8.44 -4.89 6.75
C TYR A 165 -7.53 -5.94 7.33
N GLY A 166 -7.52 -7.13 6.73
CA GLY A 166 -6.55 -8.18 7.05
C GLY A 166 -6.28 -9.02 5.82
N MET A 167 -5.04 -9.49 5.68
CA MET A 167 -4.61 -10.41 4.63
C MET A 167 -3.53 -11.33 5.16
N ASP A 168 -3.62 -12.59 4.79
CA ASP A 168 -2.70 -13.66 5.14
C ASP A 168 -2.14 -14.26 3.85
N TYR A 169 -0.84 -14.54 3.82
CA TYR A 169 -0.14 -15.02 2.62
C TYR A 169 0.47 -16.39 2.85
N ASP A 170 0.39 -17.24 1.84
CA ASP A 170 1.05 -18.54 1.76
C ASP A 170 2.08 -18.52 0.63
N TYR A 171 3.33 -18.82 0.98
CA TYR A 171 4.47 -18.80 0.07
C TYR A 171 4.82 -20.21 -0.42
N SER A 172 5.12 -20.34 -1.70
CA SER A 172 5.51 -21.64 -2.31
C SER A 172 6.87 -22.17 -1.81
N VAL A 173 7.67 -21.32 -1.17
CA VAL A 173 8.96 -21.66 -0.57
C VAL A 173 9.09 -21.08 0.83
N ASN A 174 9.84 -21.74 1.71
CA ASN A 174 10.17 -21.18 3.00
C ASN A 174 11.32 -20.19 2.85
N LEU A 175 11.02 -18.90 2.99
CA LEU A 175 11.97 -17.79 2.80
C LEU A 175 12.76 -17.46 4.07
N ARG A 176 12.55 -18.15 5.19
CA ARG A 176 13.26 -17.85 6.44
C ARG A 176 14.76 -17.97 6.28
N LEU A 177 15.41 -16.84 6.29
CA LEU A 177 16.86 -16.69 6.17
C LEU A 177 17.51 -16.58 7.56
N ASP A 178 17.12 -17.45 8.51
CA ASP A 178 17.57 -17.45 9.91
C ASP A 178 19.10 -17.40 10.12
N SER A 179 19.87 -17.56 9.06
CA SER A 179 21.33 -17.71 9.15
C SER A 179 22.16 -16.64 8.45
N ASN A 180 21.56 -15.70 7.70
CA ASN A 180 22.35 -14.70 6.95
C ASN A 180 21.95 -13.25 7.27
N ARG A 181 22.27 -12.84 8.52
CA ARG A 181 22.02 -11.46 8.99
C ARG A 181 22.55 -10.39 8.04
N GLY A 182 23.70 -10.63 7.40
CA GLY A 182 24.27 -9.64 6.48
C GLY A 182 23.45 -9.39 5.21
N LEU A 183 22.67 -10.38 4.74
CA LEU A 183 21.75 -10.19 3.62
C LEU A 183 20.47 -9.49 4.09
N LEU A 184 19.97 -9.84 5.27
CA LEU A 184 18.83 -9.16 5.91
C LEU A 184 19.16 -7.70 6.19
N ASP A 185 20.34 -7.42 6.71
CA ASP A 185 20.82 -6.06 6.98
C ASP A 185 20.93 -5.24 5.66
N LEU A 186 21.24 -5.88 4.54
CA LEU A 186 21.34 -5.21 3.25
C LEU A 186 19.97 -4.86 2.64
N LEU A 187 18.94 -5.62 2.98
CA LEU A 187 17.59 -5.50 2.41
C LEU A 187 16.61 -4.74 3.31
N ALA A 188 16.96 -4.49 4.57
CA ALA A 188 16.01 -4.10 5.62
C ALA A 188 16.19 -2.69 6.20
N PHE A 189 16.83 -1.79 5.49
CA PHE A 189 17.29 -0.52 6.05
C PHE A 189 16.23 0.57 6.22
N SER A 190 15.04 0.45 5.65
CA SER A 190 14.01 1.44 5.88
C SER A 190 12.61 0.87 5.72
N ARG A 191 11.63 1.64 6.16
CA ARG A 191 10.21 1.40 5.91
C ARG A 191 9.89 1.20 4.42
N LEU A 192 10.67 1.80 3.54
CA LEU A 192 10.57 1.71 2.08
C LEU A 192 11.33 0.49 1.51
N SER A 193 11.94 -0.35 2.37
CA SER A 193 12.72 -1.50 1.91
C SER A 193 11.84 -2.58 1.29
N LEU A 194 12.40 -3.29 0.31
CA LEU A 194 11.73 -4.36 -0.41
C LEU A 194 11.33 -5.53 0.51
N ILE A 195 12.09 -5.79 1.59
CA ILE A 195 11.78 -6.84 2.58
C ILE A 195 10.43 -6.60 3.28
N ASN A 196 10.08 -5.34 3.55
CA ASN A 196 8.78 -5.04 4.14
C ASN A 196 7.60 -5.35 3.21
N SER A 197 7.88 -5.73 1.97
CA SER A 197 6.88 -6.19 1.00
C SER A 197 6.66 -7.70 1.04
N LEU A 198 7.59 -8.47 1.62
CA LEU A 198 7.48 -9.92 1.82
C LEU A 198 6.83 -10.19 3.19
N VAL A 199 5.51 -10.08 3.24
CA VAL A 199 4.73 -10.21 4.49
C VAL A 199 4.08 -11.57 4.60
N ASP A 200 4.13 -12.19 5.78
CA ASP A 200 3.39 -13.38 6.17
C ASP A 200 1.90 -13.01 6.36
N TYR A 201 1.62 -11.99 7.18
CA TYR A 201 0.28 -11.43 7.31
C TYR A 201 0.32 -9.92 7.56
N GLN A 202 -0.80 -9.25 7.28
CA GLN A 202 -1.01 -7.84 7.65
C GLN A 202 -2.45 -7.61 8.12
N ALA A 203 -2.60 -6.71 9.09
CA ALA A 203 -3.89 -6.28 9.59
C ALA A 203 -3.86 -4.79 9.92
N HIS A 204 -4.95 -4.08 9.61
CA HIS A 204 -5.12 -2.65 9.85
C HIS A 204 -6.50 -2.35 10.40
N ALA A 205 -6.58 -1.35 11.26
CA ALA A 205 -7.81 -0.74 11.70
C ALA A 205 -7.74 0.77 11.48
N THR A 206 -8.77 1.32 10.89
CA THR A 206 -8.87 2.73 10.52
C THR A 206 -10.06 3.37 11.23
N LEU A 207 -9.86 4.55 11.81
CA LEU A 207 -10.92 5.40 12.34
C LEU A 207 -10.88 6.72 11.58
N ALA A 208 -11.97 7.09 10.91
CA ALA A 208 -12.06 8.34 10.18
C ALA A 208 -13.18 9.23 10.73
N LEU A 209 -12.88 10.53 10.90
CA LEU A 209 -13.77 11.54 11.45
C LEU A 209 -13.82 12.78 10.56
N ASP A 210 -15.00 13.13 10.08
CA ASP A 210 -15.26 14.35 9.33
C ASP A 210 -15.61 15.51 10.26
N VAL A 211 -14.78 16.59 10.21
CA VAL A 211 -14.95 17.82 11.02
C VAL A 211 -15.02 19.03 10.10
N GLY A 212 -16.23 19.52 9.87
CA GLY A 212 -16.48 20.50 8.80
C GLY A 212 -16.16 19.89 7.44
N ASP A 213 -15.32 20.57 6.66
CA ASP A 213 -14.89 20.10 5.33
C ASP A 213 -13.62 19.23 5.40
N ARG A 214 -13.08 18.98 6.59
CA ARG A 214 -11.83 18.25 6.80
C ARG A 214 -12.11 16.84 7.26
N ARG A 215 -11.23 15.91 6.84
CA ARG A 215 -11.27 14.53 7.31
C ARG A 215 -9.99 14.21 8.06
N TRP A 216 -10.14 13.75 9.28
CA TRP A 216 -9.09 13.17 10.10
C TRP A 216 -9.16 11.64 10.00
N GLU A 217 -8.01 11.01 9.92
CA GLU A 217 -7.94 9.55 9.93
C GLU A 217 -6.81 9.09 10.85
N LEU A 218 -7.13 8.11 11.70
CA LEU A 218 -6.17 7.34 12.48
C LEU A 218 -6.13 5.93 11.90
N ASP A 219 -4.97 5.49 11.47
CA ASP A 219 -4.74 4.11 11.06
C ASP A 219 -3.75 3.46 12.01
N ILE A 220 -4.09 2.29 12.52
CA ILE A 220 -3.20 1.42 13.28
C ILE A 220 -3.07 0.11 12.53
N GLY A 221 -1.84 -0.42 12.48
CA GLY A 221 -1.57 -1.63 11.71
C GLY A 221 -0.51 -2.50 12.34
N THR A 222 -0.51 -3.75 11.93
CA THR A 222 0.57 -4.69 12.23
C THR A 222 0.79 -5.58 11.03
N TRP A 223 2.04 -5.95 10.80
CA TRP A 223 2.40 -6.97 9.82
C TRP A 223 3.59 -7.76 10.33
N LYS A 224 3.72 -8.97 9.83
CA LYS A 224 4.85 -9.85 10.10
C LYS A 224 5.59 -10.11 8.79
N GLY A 225 6.90 -9.98 8.81
CA GLY A 225 7.75 -10.32 7.66
C GLY A 225 7.86 -11.84 7.49
N GLU A 226 7.75 -12.32 6.25
CA GLU A 226 7.97 -13.75 5.96
C GLU A 226 9.45 -14.11 6.04
N VAL A 227 10.33 -13.22 5.59
CA VAL A 227 11.78 -13.49 5.52
C VAL A 227 12.46 -13.46 6.89
N ASP A 228 12.12 -12.48 7.70
CA ASP A 228 12.78 -12.20 8.98
C ASP A 228 11.97 -12.66 10.19
N GLY A 229 10.67 -12.94 9.99
CA GLY A 229 9.74 -13.34 11.04
C GLY A 229 9.44 -12.24 12.06
N GLY A 230 9.99 -11.03 11.87
CA GLY A 230 9.79 -9.88 12.74
C GLY A 230 8.42 -9.27 12.59
N THR A 231 7.86 -8.80 13.70
CA THR A 231 6.58 -8.08 13.69
C THR A 231 6.83 -6.58 13.72
N THR A 232 6.13 -5.85 12.85
CA THR A 232 6.11 -4.39 12.84
C THR A 232 4.70 -3.91 13.20
N ARG A 233 4.62 -2.94 14.10
CA ARG A 233 3.40 -2.21 14.44
C ARG A 233 3.48 -0.80 13.89
N SER A 234 2.34 -0.25 13.53
CA SER A 234 2.31 1.09 12.97
C SER A 234 1.12 1.88 13.45
N ALA A 235 1.34 3.18 13.58
CA ALA A 235 0.29 4.16 13.81
C ALA A 235 0.51 5.37 12.91
N THR A 236 -0.58 5.87 12.29
CA THR A 236 -0.52 7.06 11.44
C THR A 236 -1.75 7.90 11.67
N VAL A 237 -1.53 9.19 11.74
CA VAL A 237 -2.60 10.20 11.68
C VAL A 237 -2.49 10.92 10.36
N SER A 238 -3.60 11.07 9.65
CA SER A 238 -3.68 11.88 8.45
C SER A 238 -4.79 12.92 8.54
N LEU A 239 -4.62 13.99 7.79
CA LEU A 239 -5.55 15.09 7.62
C LEU A 239 -5.72 15.35 6.14
N LEU A 240 -6.94 15.16 5.64
CA LEU A 240 -7.36 15.61 4.31
C LEU A 240 -8.04 16.98 4.46
N ASN A 241 -7.52 17.97 3.77
CA ASN A 241 -7.97 19.36 3.82
C ASN A 241 -8.29 19.87 2.41
N PRO A 242 -9.55 20.31 2.13
CA PRO A 242 -9.89 20.89 0.84
C PRO A 242 -9.11 22.19 0.56
N LEU A 243 -8.60 22.31 -0.66
CA LEU A 243 -7.96 23.51 -1.20
C LEU A 243 -8.86 24.20 -2.26
N GLY A 244 -10.14 24.32 -1.97
CA GLY A 244 -11.14 24.85 -2.87
C GLY A 244 -12.06 23.76 -3.40
N ASN A 245 -12.57 23.92 -4.63
CA ASN A 245 -13.63 23.04 -5.15
C ASN A 245 -13.10 21.82 -5.92
N ASN A 246 -11.82 21.80 -6.28
CA ASN A 246 -11.26 20.83 -7.22
C ASN A 246 -9.91 20.26 -6.76
N ALA A 247 -9.50 20.54 -5.53
CA ALA A 247 -8.25 20.01 -5.01
C ALA A 247 -8.34 19.76 -3.51
N ASP A 248 -7.62 18.71 -3.05
CA ASP A 248 -7.43 18.39 -1.64
C ASP A 248 -5.94 18.21 -1.33
N LEU A 249 -5.54 18.60 -0.14
CA LEU A 249 -4.21 18.34 0.42
C LEU A 249 -4.34 17.32 1.54
N GLU A 250 -3.61 16.23 1.44
CA GLU A 250 -3.44 15.28 2.53
C GLU A 250 -2.05 15.43 3.16
N LEU A 251 -2.03 15.48 4.48
CA LEU A 251 -0.83 15.44 5.29
C LEU A 251 -0.91 14.22 6.19
N ALA A 252 0.13 13.41 6.26
CA ALA A 252 0.18 12.29 7.19
C ALA A 252 1.50 12.26 7.95
N LEU A 253 1.41 11.84 9.20
CA LEU A 253 2.53 11.58 10.11
C LEU A 253 2.32 10.23 10.75
N GLY A 254 3.37 9.42 10.84
CA GLY A 254 3.25 8.12 11.46
C GLY A 254 4.56 7.58 12.00
N VAL A 255 4.44 6.46 12.69
CA VAL A 255 5.55 5.70 13.25
C VAL A 255 5.33 4.22 12.98
N ASP A 256 6.42 3.54 12.62
CA ASP A 256 6.51 2.08 12.57
C ASP A 256 7.48 1.63 13.67
N ASP A 257 7.06 0.69 14.50
CA ASP A 257 7.86 0.05 15.54
C ASP A 257 8.10 -1.41 15.12
N SER A 258 9.32 -1.69 14.70
CA SER A 258 9.73 -3.01 14.24
C SER A 258 10.58 -3.70 15.31
N GLU A 259 10.27 -4.97 15.59
CA GLU A 259 11.05 -5.78 16.53
C GLU A 259 12.52 -5.93 16.12
N LEU A 260 12.82 -5.83 14.82
CA LEU A 260 14.16 -6.03 14.28
C LEU A 260 14.88 -4.73 13.94
N TYR A 261 14.15 -3.71 13.48
CA TYR A 261 14.73 -2.48 12.92
C TYR A 261 14.45 -1.24 13.76
N GLY A 262 13.75 -1.40 14.90
CA GLY A 262 13.40 -0.31 15.79
C GLY A 262 12.36 0.64 15.21
N ASN A 263 12.36 1.88 15.69
CA ASN A 263 11.34 2.87 15.36
C ASN A 263 11.74 3.69 14.14
N VAL A 264 10.84 3.78 13.16
CA VAL A 264 10.95 4.64 11.99
C VAL A 264 9.76 5.59 11.98
N THR A 265 10.01 6.89 12.03
CA THR A 265 8.99 7.93 11.83
C THR A 265 8.93 8.34 10.38
N PHE A 266 7.75 8.71 9.89
CA PHE A 266 7.56 9.15 8.53
C PHE A 266 6.55 10.28 8.41
N PHE A 267 6.72 11.04 7.34
CA PHE A 267 5.83 12.11 6.95
C PHE A 267 5.50 12.00 5.47
N SER A 268 4.25 12.24 5.10
CA SER A 268 3.85 12.30 3.71
C SER A 268 2.94 13.50 3.42
N VAL A 269 3.05 13.98 2.19
CA VAL A 269 2.22 15.05 1.62
C VAL A 269 1.67 14.56 0.30
N PHE A 270 0.35 14.64 0.12
CA PHE A 270 -0.33 14.34 -1.13
C PHE A 270 -1.22 15.49 -1.56
N LEU A 271 -1.20 15.81 -2.84
CA LEU A 271 -2.08 16.77 -3.47
C LEU A 271 -2.95 16.04 -4.51
N PHE A 272 -4.26 16.16 -4.35
CA PHE A 272 -5.25 15.60 -5.24
C PHE A 272 -5.94 16.68 -6.05
N PHE A 273 -6.18 16.40 -7.31
CA PHE A 273 -6.99 17.20 -8.21
C PHE A 273 -8.12 16.35 -8.77
N TYR A 274 -9.31 16.87 -8.83
CA TYR A 274 -10.45 16.20 -9.41
C TYR A 274 -11.26 17.14 -10.29
N GLY A 275 -11.86 16.56 -11.31
CA GLY A 275 -12.68 17.28 -12.26
C GLY A 275 -13.56 16.33 -13.06
N GLY A 276 -14.53 16.89 -13.72
CA GLY A 276 -15.49 16.18 -14.55
C GLY A 276 -16.78 16.97 -14.65
N ARG A 277 -17.79 16.46 -15.26
CA ARG A 277 -18.98 17.08 -15.84
C ARG A 277 -19.53 18.31 -15.18
#